data_38a47c3dc18bedcc3cd8f1d512aeaab7
#
_entry.id   38a47c3dc18bedcc3cd8f1d512aeaab7
#
_cell.length_a   1.000
_cell.length_b   1.000
_cell.length_c   1.000
_cell.angle_alpha   90.00
_cell.angle_beta   90.00
_cell.angle_gamma   90.00
#
_symmetry.space_group_name_H-M   'P 1'
#
loop_
_entity.id
_entity.type
_entity.pdbx_description
1 polymer ?
#
loop_
_entity_poly.entity_id
_entity_poly.type
_entity_poly.pdbx_seq_one_letter_code
_entity_poly.pdbx_strand_id
1 'polypeptide(L)' 'MKVHFDEKSDAVYFRLDDSKIVESEEVKPGFILDYNEKNEIVGFEILHVASRVPVSNLRQLQFEVA' A
#
# COMPACT_ATOMS: atom_id res chain seq x y z
N MET A 1 -9.07 -5.15 -6.37
CA MET A 1 -8.19 -4.29 -5.55
C MET A 1 -8.47 -4.50 -4.08
N LYS A 2 -7.44 -4.59 -3.28
CA LYS A 2 -7.54 -4.76 -1.82
C LYS A 2 -6.77 -3.66 -1.11
N VAL A 3 -7.33 -3.19 0.01
CA VAL A 3 -6.65 -2.26 0.90
C VAL A 3 -6.60 -2.89 2.27
N HIS A 4 -5.41 -2.98 2.85
CA HIS A 4 -5.20 -3.60 4.14
C HIS A 4 -4.39 -2.66 5.04
N PHE A 5 -4.92 -2.35 6.21
CA PHE A 5 -4.21 -1.61 7.24
C PHE A 5 -3.83 -2.55 8.37
N ASP A 6 -2.53 -2.70 8.58
CA ASP A 6 -1.99 -3.51 9.66
C ASP A 6 -1.52 -2.58 10.79
N GLU A 7 -2.28 -2.55 11.88
CA GLU A 7 -1.96 -1.68 13.01
C GLU A 7 -0.66 -2.08 13.69
N LYS A 8 -0.33 -3.37 13.72
CA LYS A 8 0.88 -3.86 14.40
C LYS A 8 2.15 -3.42 13.69
N SER A 9 2.18 -3.51 12.38
CA SER A 9 3.32 -3.08 11.58
C SER A 9 3.24 -1.60 11.20
N ASP A 10 2.13 -0.93 11.51
CA ASP A 10 1.88 0.47 11.20
C ASP A 10 2.04 0.74 9.70
N ALA A 11 1.41 -0.12 8.89
CA ALA A 11 1.52 -0.07 7.44
C ALA A 11 0.16 -0.18 6.76
N VAL A 12 0.00 0.54 5.65
CA VAL A 12 -1.14 0.40 4.76
C VAL A 12 -0.64 -0.24 3.47
N TYR A 13 -1.32 -1.27 3.03
CA TYR A 13 -0.99 -2.01 1.83
C TYR A 13 -2.14 -1.95 0.82
N PHE A 14 -1.80 -1.57 -0.42
CA PHE A 14 -2.74 -1.54 -1.54
C PHE A 14 -2.35 -2.61 -2.54
N ARG A 15 -3.25 -3.55 -2.81
CA ARG A 15 -3.05 -4.58 -3.81
C ARG A 15 -3.93 -4.27 -5.02
N LEU A 16 -3.30 -3.86 -6.11
CA LEU A 16 -4.01 -3.43 -7.32
C LEU A 16 -4.43 -4.62 -8.19
N ASP A 17 -3.60 -5.66 -8.18
CA ASP A 17 -3.74 -6.81 -9.06
C ASP A 17 -3.26 -8.05 -8.32
N ASP A 18 -3.83 -9.22 -8.61
CA ASP A 18 -3.49 -10.48 -7.93
C ASP A 18 -2.27 -11.19 -8.53
N SER A 19 -1.59 -10.58 -9.50
CA SER A 19 -0.37 -11.14 -10.07
C SER A 19 0.68 -11.38 -9.00
N LYS A 20 1.50 -12.40 -9.21
CA LYS A 20 2.60 -12.71 -8.28
C LYS A 20 3.61 -11.56 -8.24
N ILE A 21 3.96 -11.14 -7.04
CA ILE A 21 5.02 -10.14 -6.83
C ILE A 21 6.37 -10.83 -6.94
N VAL A 22 7.24 -10.33 -7.83
CA VAL A 22 8.59 -10.87 -8.02
C VAL A 22 9.67 -9.91 -7.57
N GLU A 23 9.35 -8.63 -7.40
CA GLU A 23 10.29 -7.60 -6.99
C GLU A 23 9.57 -6.50 -6.22
N SER A 24 10.25 -5.93 -5.23
CA SER A 24 9.77 -4.78 -4.47
C SER A 24 10.88 -3.74 -4.38
N GLU A 25 10.51 -2.46 -4.47
CA GLU A 25 11.45 -1.36 -4.44
C GLU A 25 10.96 -0.26 -3.51
N GLU A 26 11.79 0.16 -2.57
CA GLU A 26 11.52 1.32 -1.73
C GLU A 26 11.90 2.59 -2.50
N VAL A 27 10.91 3.24 -3.10
CA VAL A 27 11.14 4.39 -4.00
C VAL A 27 11.36 5.70 -3.24
N LYS A 28 10.84 5.79 -2.03
CA LYS A 28 11.05 6.88 -1.07
C LYS A 28 11.01 6.26 0.32
N PRO A 29 11.62 6.88 1.34
CA PRO A 29 11.55 6.33 2.69
C PRO A 29 10.12 6.04 3.11
N GLY A 30 9.82 4.77 3.36
CA GLY A 30 8.51 4.30 3.76
C GLY A 30 7.50 4.09 2.64
N PHE A 31 7.89 4.22 1.36
CA PHE A 31 7.02 3.98 0.22
C PHE A 31 7.60 2.89 -0.66
N ILE A 32 6.91 1.75 -0.73
CA ILE A 32 7.39 0.56 -1.42
C ILE A 32 6.45 0.23 -2.58
N LEU A 33 7.02 0.00 -3.76
CA LEU A 33 6.27 -0.48 -4.92
C LEU A 33 6.57 -1.96 -5.16
N ASP A 34 5.53 -2.72 -5.51
CA ASP A 34 5.62 -4.15 -5.82
C ASP A 34 5.37 -4.38 -7.30
N TYR A 35 6.23 -5.18 -7.92
CA TYR A 35 6.20 -5.44 -9.36
C TYR A 35 5.96 -6.93 -9.65
N ASN A 36 5.26 -7.21 -10.75
CA ASN A 36 5.10 -8.57 -11.26
C ASN A 36 6.18 -8.92 -12.29
N GLU A 37 6.09 -10.10 -12.90
CA GLU A 37 7.06 -10.56 -13.90
C GLU A 37 7.14 -9.66 -15.14
N LYS A 38 6.06 -8.96 -15.45
CA LYS A 38 5.99 -8.03 -16.58
C LYS A 38 6.48 -6.63 -16.23
N ASN A 39 7.04 -6.47 -15.03
CA ASN A 39 7.51 -5.18 -14.53
C ASN A 39 6.38 -4.16 -14.38
N GLU A 40 5.18 -4.62 -14.14
CA GLU A 40 4.03 -3.77 -13.86
C GLU A 40 3.89 -3.59 -12.35
N ILE A 41 3.44 -2.40 -11.91
CA ILE A 41 3.17 -2.14 -10.51
C ILE A 41 1.84 -2.80 -10.16
N VAL A 42 1.87 -3.75 -9.21
CA VAL A 42 0.68 -4.50 -8.78
C VAL A 42 0.29 -4.24 -7.35
N GLY A 43 1.11 -3.50 -6.61
CA GLY A 43 0.82 -3.13 -5.24
C GLY A 43 1.74 -2.04 -4.74
N PHE A 44 1.35 -1.40 -3.64
CA PHE A 44 2.24 -0.48 -2.95
C PHE A 44 1.95 -0.48 -1.45
N GLU A 45 2.96 -0.11 -0.67
CA GLU A 45 2.89 -0.11 0.77
C GLU A 45 3.40 1.20 1.33
N ILE A 46 2.72 1.71 2.34
CA ILE A 46 3.13 2.91 3.07
C ILE A 46 3.42 2.50 4.51
N LEU A 47 4.66 2.71 4.94
CA LEU A 47 5.12 2.41 6.30
C LEU A 47 4.99 3.66 7.20
N HIS A 48 5.00 3.42 8.50
CA HIS A 48 4.94 4.49 9.52
C HIS A 48 3.73 5.40 9.31
N VAL A 49 2.61 4.78 9.02
CA VAL A 49 1.41 5.49 8.58
C VAL A 49 0.82 6.38 9.68
N ALA A 50 0.93 5.97 10.96
CA ALA A 50 0.41 6.74 12.08
C ALA A 50 1.14 8.09 12.27
N SER A 51 2.39 8.19 11.79
CA SER A 51 3.13 9.46 11.82
C SER A 51 2.78 10.36 10.63
N ARG A 52 2.06 9.84 9.65
CA ARG A 52 1.70 10.57 8.43
C ARG A 52 0.26 11.04 8.43
N VAL A 53 -0.67 10.19 8.93
CA VAL A 53 -2.09 10.50 8.99
C VAL A 53 -2.68 10.00 10.31
N PRO A 54 -3.74 10.64 10.84
CA PRO A 54 -4.44 10.12 12.02
C PRO A 54 -5.02 8.74 11.75
N VAL A 55 -4.90 7.82 12.72
CA VAL A 55 -5.42 6.46 12.59
C VAL A 55 -6.93 6.45 12.31
N SER A 56 -7.67 7.41 12.88
CA SER A 56 -9.10 7.55 12.61
C SER A 56 -9.41 7.73 11.12
N ASN A 57 -8.53 8.40 10.36
CA ASN A 57 -8.70 8.57 8.91
C ASN A 57 -8.54 7.25 8.16
N LEU A 58 -7.70 6.36 8.66
CA LEU A 58 -7.48 5.05 8.05
C LEU A 58 -8.66 4.11 8.23
N ARG A 59 -9.46 4.32 9.29
CA ARG A 59 -10.66 3.54 9.55
C ARG A 59 -11.86 4.00 8.74
N GLN A 60 -11.73 5.14 8.06
CA GLN A 60 -12.79 5.76 7.27
C GLN A 60 -12.34 5.97 5.82
N LEU A 61 -11.85 4.92 5.21
CA LEU A 61 -11.43 4.98 3.82
C LEU A 61 -12.64 5.24 2.93
N GLN A 62 -12.56 6.30 2.11
CA GLN A 62 -13.60 6.65 1.16
C GLN A 62 -13.11 6.38 -0.26
N PHE A 63 -13.98 5.80 -1.05
CA PHE A 63 -13.72 5.57 -2.47
C PHE A 63 -14.70 6.41 -3.27
N GLU A 64 -14.18 7.42 -3.98
CA GLU A 64 -14.99 8.31 -4.81
C GLU A 64 -14.70 8.05 -6.28
N VAL A 65 -15.77 7.98 -7.08
CA VAL A 65 -15.69 7.86 -8.52
C VAL A 65 -16.14 9.18 -9.12
N ALA A 66 -15.23 9.81 -9.87
CA ALA A 66 -15.51 11.09 -10.52
C ALA A 66 -16.39 10.92 -11.75
#